data_0a6a194ce957c9994244f1a35ae65516
#
_entry.id   0a6a194ce957c9994244f1a35ae65516
#
_cell.length_a   1.000
_cell.length_b   1.000
_cell.length_c   1.000
_cell.angle_alpha   90.00
_cell.angle_beta   90.00
_cell.angle_gamma   90.00
#
_symmetry.space_group_name_H-M   'P 1'
#
loop_
_entity.id
_entity.type
_entity.pdbx_description
1 polymer ?
#
loop_
_entity_poly.entity_id
_entity_poly.type
_entity_poly.pdbx_seq_one_letter_code
_entity_poly.pdbx_strand_id
1 'polypeptide(L)'
;MTLLDPRKRMLLSFCVILSLLSIGTSTNALSLTFKQTVAELVVSNKKLAKFYESTGYAPLWIGTSNLHRNRRSAFFKAIFSANTHGLPVLRYNPKELKKQARTARTQKDLAAIEVSMSQTFLTYAADIQTGLLIPKKISKDIQRKVPYRDHFSYLKNFAKSNPAAFLKALPPKHPEYARLLREKLRFERIVARAGWGTALDLTQLRPGDTGKQVVKLRNRLIAMGYLKRNLRRKYDSKLQAAVTAFQKDHGLNADGVAGPATLSELNTPAKRRLQSIIVAMERIRWNNKDLGERHVLVNLTDFTAKIIQNDEITFRTRSVVGANMVSRRTPEFSDIMELMVINPTWHVPRSIAVTEYLPVLQEDPLALDHLILYDDFGLPVNRAMHDFNMFDEQTFPFDVKQLPSPGNALGLVKFLFPNPYNIYLHDTPEKSLFSKDRRTFSHGCVRLQQPFEFAYNLLKTQEEWPEEFFNAQLTTGMEISVNLEEPVPVHLIYRTATVPTDGRINFRSDIYGRDQLIWQALSSQGVALQTVRG
;
A
#
# COMPACT_ATOMS: atom_id res chain seq x y z
N MET A 1 34.12 -3.49 -100.10
CA MET A 1 33.64 -2.13 -100.02
C MET A 1 32.14 -2.15 -100.22
N THR A 2 31.40 -2.19 -99.16
CA THR A 2 29.95 -1.96 -99.12
C THR A 2 29.57 -1.61 -97.66
N LEU A 3 29.14 -0.38 -97.54
CA LEU A 3 28.75 0.29 -96.32
C LEU A 3 27.49 -0.37 -95.75
N LEU A 4 27.52 -0.74 -94.49
CA LEU A 4 26.37 -1.18 -93.72
C LEU A 4 25.74 0.01 -92.94
N ASP A 5 24.47 0.20 -93.21
CA ASP A 5 23.52 1.22 -92.79
C ASP A 5 23.47 1.37 -91.23
N PRO A 6 23.60 2.60 -90.70
CA PRO A 6 23.64 2.89 -89.27
C PRO A 6 22.27 2.74 -88.56
N ARG A 7 21.18 2.37 -89.24
CA ARG A 7 19.83 2.33 -88.65
C ARG A 7 19.47 1.03 -87.92
N LYS A 8 20.32 -0.01 -87.94
CA LYS A 8 20.07 -1.29 -87.24
C LYS A 8 20.73 -1.42 -85.87
N ARG A 9 21.47 -0.40 -85.39
CA ARG A 9 22.11 -0.40 -84.06
C ARG A 9 21.27 0.24 -82.97
N MET A 10 20.08 0.81 -83.23
CA MET A 10 19.30 1.58 -82.27
C MET A 10 18.10 0.82 -81.71
N LEU A 11 17.82 -0.42 -82.12
CA LEU A 11 16.71 -1.23 -81.67
C LEU A 11 17.09 -2.36 -80.67
N LEU A 12 18.39 -2.63 -80.50
CA LEU A 12 18.82 -3.64 -79.49
C LEU A 12 19.25 -3.07 -78.15
N SER A 13 19.43 -1.74 -78.01
CA SER A 13 19.74 -1.13 -76.71
C SER A 13 18.55 -0.70 -75.87
N PHE A 14 17.32 -0.76 -76.39
CA PHE A 14 16.12 -0.35 -75.63
C PHE A 14 15.38 -1.46 -74.97
N CYS A 15 15.71 -2.75 -75.27
CA CYS A 15 15.10 -3.90 -74.57
C CYS A 15 15.89 -4.42 -73.38
N VAL A 16 17.13 -3.97 -73.13
CA VAL A 16 17.93 -4.43 -71.98
C VAL A 16 17.78 -3.49 -70.76
N ILE A 17 17.24 -2.27 -70.94
CA ILE A 17 17.05 -1.30 -69.84
C ILE A 17 15.70 -1.46 -69.14
N LEU A 18 14.74 -2.24 -69.67
CA LEU A 18 13.43 -2.44 -69.05
C LEU A 18 13.34 -3.69 -68.15
N SER A 19 14.42 -4.49 -68.08
CA SER A 19 14.44 -5.71 -67.20
C SER A 19 15.29 -5.58 -65.96
N LEU A 20 15.81 -4.37 -65.64
CA LEU A 20 16.62 -4.11 -64.42
C LEU A 20 15.98 -3.15 -63.41
N LEU A 21 14.69 -2.85 -63.54
CA LEU A 21 13.95 -1.97 -62.64
C LEU A 21 12.84 -2.70 -61.85
N SER A 22 12.97 -4.03 -61.60
CA SER A 22 12.10 -4.77 -60.72
C SER A 22 12.83 -5.59 -59.65
N ILE A 23 13.99 -5.08 -59.18
CA ILE A 23 14.42 -5.39 -57.82
C ILE A 23 13.66 -4.43 -56.91
N GLY A 24 12.36 -4.64 -56.84
CA GLY A 24 11.52 -4.01 -55.83
C GLY A 24 12.05 -4.37 -54.47
N THR A 25 12.58 -3.40 -53.79
CA THR A 25 12.68 -3.46 -52.32
C THR A 25 11.32 -3.88 -51.81
N SER A 26 11.18 -5.15 -51.42
CA SER A 26 10.04 -5.64 -50.65
C SER A 26 10.10 -4.98 -49.29
N THR A 27 9.85 -3.69 -49.22
CA THR A 27 9.32 -3.08 -48.03
C THR A 27 7.99 -3.80 -47.81
N ASN A 28 7.89 -4.62 -46.77
CA ASN A 28 6.64 -5.19 -46.29
C ASN A 28 5.69 -4.03 -45.96
N ALA A 29 5.08 -3.43 -46.97
CA ALA A 29 3.98 -2.50 -46.80
C ALA A 29 2.87 -3.32 -46.18
N LEU A 30 2.53 -3.00 -44.91
CA LEU A 30 1.38 -3.57 -44.21
C LEU A 30 0.17 -3.44 -45.11
N SER A 31 -0.56 -4.55 -45.32
CA SER A 31 -1.74 -4.53 -46.16
C SER A 31 -2.76 -3.53 -45.63
N LEU A 32 -3.50 -2.89 -46.50
CA LEU A 32 -4.59 -1.98 -46.14
C LEU A 32 -5.60 -2.70 -45.22
N THR A 33 -5.85 -3.97 -45.50
CA THR A 33 -6.73 -4.84 -44.70
C THR A 33 -6.27 -4.95 -43.22
N PHE A 34 -4.98 -5.09 -42.94
CA PHE A 34 -4.45 -5.13 -41.58
C PHE A 34 -4.74 -3.82 -40.85
N LYS A 35 -4.42 -2.69 -41.46
CA LYS A 35 -4.62 -1.35 -40.87
C LYS A 35 -6.09 -1.06 -40.60
N GLN A 36 -6.96 -1.36 -41.55
CA GLN A 36 -8.41 -1.21 -41.41
C GLN A 36 -8.95 -2.07 -40.26
N THR A 37 -8.56 -3.36 -40.20
CA THR A 37 -9.00 -4.25 -39.13
C THR A 37 -8.49 -3.78 -37.75
N VAL A 38 -7.26 -3.30 -37.63
CA VAL A 38 -6.76 -2.71 -36.36
C VAL A 38 -7.61 -1.50 -36.00
N ALA A 39 -7.89 -0.58 -36.94
CA ALA A 39 -8.71 0.60 -36.69
C ALA A 39 -10.11 0.23 -36.17
N GLU A 40 -10.78 -0.73 -36.80
CA GLU A 40 -12.08 -1.24 -36.39
C GLU A 40 -12.06 -1.83 -34.98
N LEU A 41 -11.06 -2.67 -34.67
CA LEU A 41 -10.95 -3.36 -33.37
C LEU A 41 -10.63 -2.41 -32.20
N VAL A 42 -10.01 -1.25 -32.45
CA VAL A 42 -9.65 -0.31 -31.38
C VAL A 42 -10.66 0.82 -31.18
N VAL A 43 -11.67 0.98 -32.04
CA VAL A 43 -12.69 2.06 -31.99
C VAL A 43 -13.30 2.23 -30.62
N SER A 44 -13.65 1.14 -29.95
CA SER A 44 -14.27 1.16 -28.61
C SER A 44 -13.30 1.59 -27.48
N ASN A 45 -11.99 1.56 -27.74
CA ASN A 45 -10.95 1.93 -26.76
C ASN A 45 -10.20 3.17 -27.24
N LYS A 46 -10.71 4.37 -26.92
CA LYS A 46 -10.16 5.67 -27.35
C LYS A 46 -8.65 5.81 -27.13
N LYS A 47 -8.10 5.27 -26.04
CA LYS A 47 -6.66 5.38 -25.73
C LYS A 47 -5.81 4.48 -26.60
N LEU A 48 -6.31 3.29 -26.90
CA LEU A 48 -5.67 2.35 -27.80
C LEU A 48 -5.76 2.84 -29.26
N ALA A 49 -6.94 3.36 -29.66
CA ALA A 49 -7.14 4.01 -30.96
C ALA A 49 -6.13 5.14 -31.18
N LYS A 50 -6.03 6.07 -30.23
CA LYS A 50 -5.05 7.18 -30.28
C LYS A 50 -3.61 6.69 -30.48
N PHE A 51 -3.21 5.58 -29.85
CA PHE A 51 -1.88 5.02 -30.04
C PHE A 51 -1.67 4.53 -31.47
N TYR A 52 -2.60 3.70 -31.99
CA TYR A 52 -2.46 3.17 -33.36
C TYR A 52 -2.58 4.25 -34.43
N GLU A 53 -3.46 5.21 -34.27
CA GLU A 53 -3.53 6.39 -35.14
C GLU A 53 -2.19 7.14 -35.18
N SER A 54 -1.59 7.42 -34.01
CA SER A 54 -0.31 8.14 -33.91
C SER A 54 0.86 7.41 -34.54
N THR A 55 0.75 6.10 -34.76
CA THR A 55 1.77 5.25 -35.39
C THR A 55 1.42 4.88 -36.84
N GLY A 56 0.35 5.44 -37.41
CA GLY A 56 -0.15 5.08 -38.75
C GLY A 56 -0.55 3.60 -38.84
N TYR A 57 -1.05 3.05 -37.73
CA TYR A 57 -1.43 1.64 -37.55
C TYR A 57 -0.27 0.66 -37.77
N ALA A 58 0.96 1.11 -37.51
CA ALA A 58 2.14 0.23 -37.53
C ALA A 58 2.06 -0.81 -36.39
N PRO A 59 2.42 -2.08 -36.62
CA PRO A 59 2.37 -3.10 -35.59
C PRO A 59 3.42 -2.85 -34.51
N LEU A 60 3.01 -3.06 -33.27
CA LEU A 60 3.90 -3.07 -32.12
C LEU A 60 4.47 -4.47 -31.86
N TRP A 61 3.65 -5.50 -32.10
CA TRP A 61 3.92 -6.89 -31.74
C TRP A 61 4.18 -7.78 -32.97
N ILE A 62 3.39 -7.58 -34.02
CA ILE A 62 3.40 -8.44 -35.20
C ILE A 62 4.47 -7.97 -36.19
N GLY A 63 5.30 -8.89 -36.63
CA GLY A 63 6.37 -8.62 -37.58
C GLY A 63 7.54 -9.58 -37.40
N THR A 64 8.42 -9.59 -38.42
CA THR A 64 9.57 -10.50 -38.51
C THR A 64 10.88 -9.92 -37.99
N SER A 65 10.93 -8.60 -37.69
CA SER A 65 12.13 -7.95 -37.18
C SER A 65 12.53 -8.46 -35.79
N ASN A 66 13.82 -8.31 -35.47
CA ASN A 66 14.35 -8.64 -34.14
C ASN A 66 13.60 -7.89 -33.03
N LEU A 67 13.21 -6.64 -33.28
CA LEU A 67 12.49 -5.82 -32.30
C LEU A 67 11.13 -6.43 -31.95
N HIS A 68 10.34 -6.84 -32.97
CA HIS A 68 9.05 -7.49 -32.72
C HIS A 68 9.21 -8.83 -31.99
N ARG A 69 10.20 -9.65 -32.36
CA ARG A 69 10.51 -10.91 -31.64
C ARG A 69 10.88 -10.63 -30.18
N ASN A 70 11.72 -9.64 -29.93
CA ASN A 70 12.15 -9.27 -28.56
C ASN A 70 10.98 -8.75 -27.73
N ARG A 71 10.09 -7.91 -28.29
CA ARG A 71 8.88 -7.43 -27.62
C ARG A 71 7.98 -8.59 -27.19
N ARG A 72 7.66 -9.51 -28.10
CA ARG A 72 6.84 -10.70 -27.80
C ARG A 72 7.51 -11.59 -26.75
N SER A 73 8.79 -11.88 -26.90
CA SER A 73 9.53 -12.74 -25.96
C SER A 73 9.54 -12.15 -24.55
N ALA A 74 9.88 -10.88 -24.41
CA ALA A 74 9.90 -10.20 -23.12
C ALA A 74 8.52 -10.14 -22.47
N PHE A 75 7.48 -9.82 -23.27
CA PHE A 75 6.11 -9.74 -22.78
C PHE A 75 5.56 -11.11 -22.34
N PHE A 76 5.72 -12.15 -23.15
CA PHE A 76 5.31 -13.49 -22.73
C PHE A 76 6.04 -13.94 -21.47
N LYS A 77 7.36 -13.70 -21.34
CA LYS A 77 8.10 -13.99 -20.12
C LYS A 77 7.47 -13.28 -18.91
N ALA A 78 7.11 -12.00 -19.03
CA ALA A 78 6.50 -11.23 -17.97
C ALA A 78 5.14 -11.80 -17.52
N ILE A 79 4.21 -12.04 -18.44
CA ILE A 79 2.86 -12.52 -18.09
C ILE A 79 2.84 -13.99 -17.65
N PHE A 80 3.74 -14.86 -18.13
CA PHE A 80 3.89 -16.23 -17.63
C PHE A 80 4.43 -16.26 -16.21
N SER A 81 5.24 -15.26 -15.81
CA SER A 81 5.79 -15.14 -14.46
C SER A 81 5.06 -14.13 -13.56
N ALA A 82 3.85 -13.69 -13.94
CA ALA A 82 3.06 -12.71 -13.19
C ALA A 82 2.80 -13.12 -11.73
N ASN A 83 2.66 -14.42 -11.48
CA ASN A 83 2.53 -14.99 -10.13
C ASN A 83 3.74 -14.70 -9.21
N THR A 84 4.93 -14.50 -9.75
CA THR A 84 6.10 -14.05 -8.97
C THR A 84 5.77 -12.76 -8.22
N HIS A 85 5.00 -11.89 -8.84
CA HIS A 85 4.53 -10.64 -8.24
C HIS A 85 3.18 -10.78 -7.49
N GLY A 86 2.66 -11.99 -7.30
CA GLY A 86 1.35 -12.21 -6.67
C GLY A 86 0.17 -11.80 -7.55
N LEU A 87 0.35 -11.78 -8.88
CA LEU A 87 -0.69 -11.50 -9.86
C LEU A 87 -1.23 -12.80 -10.48
N PRO A 88 -2.52 -12.88 -10.86
CA PRO A 88 -3.13 -14.09 -11.40
C PRO A 88 -2.73 -14.29 -12.87
N VAL A 89 -1.92 -15.30 -13.17
CA VAL A 89 -1.46 -15.61 -14.53
C VAL A 89 -2.63 -15.81 -15.51
N LEU A 90 -3.70 -16.46 -15.05
CA LEU A 90 -4.88 -16.76 -15.91
C LEU A 90 -5.58 -15.49 -16.41
N ARG A 91 -5.49 -14.37 -15.69
CA ARG A 91 -6.04 -13.07 -16.11
C ARG A 91 -5.47 -12.59 -17.46
N TYR A 92 -4.23 -12.94 -17.73
CA TYR A 92 -3.52 -12.55 -18.96
C TYR A 92 -3.60 -13.64 -20.05
N ASN A 93 -4.14 -14.77 -19.73
CA ASN A 93 -4.32 -15.92 -20.62
C ASN A 93 -3.11 -16.21 -21.54
N PRO A 94 -1.87 -16.30 -21.00
CA PRO A 94 -0.66 -16.31 -21.82
C PRO A 94 -0.53 -17.51 -22.74
N LYS A 95 -1.11 -18.67 -22.38
CA LYS A 95 -1.07 -19.88 -23.21
C LYS A 95 -1.88 -19.69 -24.48
N GLU A 96 -3.11 -19.20 -24.35
CA GLU A 96 -4.01 -18.99 -25.48
C GLU A 96 -3.49 -17.85 -26.38
N LEU A 97 -3.09 -16.72 -25.77
CA LEU A 97 -2.51 -15.60 -26.49
C LEU A 97 -1.27 -16.01 -27.32
N LYS A 98 -0.41 -16.87 -26.74
CA LYS A 98 0.77 -17.41 -27.44
C LYS A 98 0.38 -18.37 -28.57
N LYS A 99 -0.66 -19.19 -28.38
CA LYS A 99 -1.20 -20.09 -29.41
C LYS A 99 -1.73 -19.25 -30.57
N GLN A 100 -2.59 -18.27 -30.31
CA GLN A 100 -3.14 -17.37 -31.33
C GLN A 100 -2.04 -16.64 -32.11
N ALA A 101 -1.01 -16.11 -31.43
CA ALA A 101 0.12 -15.48 -32.07
C ALA A 101 0.94 -16.42 -33.00
N ARG A 102 0.89 -17.73 -32.75
CA ARG A 102 1.56 -18.75 -33.59
C ARG A 102 0.72 -19.20 -34.77
N THR A 103 -0.62 -19.23 -34.62
CA THR A 103 -1.55 -19.75 -35.64
C THR A 103 -2.10 -18.70 -36.59
N ALA A 104 -1.99 -17.40 -36.24
CA ALA A 104 -2.41 -16.27 -37.08
C ALA A 104 -1.71 -16.32 -38.47
N ARG A 105 -2.49 -16.29 -39.53
CA ARG A 105 -2.00 -16.33 -40.92
C ARG A 105 -2.59 -15.23 -41.79
N THR A 106 -3.88 -14.94 -41.62
CA THR A 106 -4.55 -13.91 -42.41
C THR A 106 -4.23 -12.51 -41.83
N GLN A 107 -4.40 -11.45 -42.63
CA GLN A 107 -4.23 -10.10 -42.19
C GLN A 107 -5.20 -9.73 -41.03
N LYS A 108 -6.41 -10.31 -41.06
CA LYS A 108 -7.39 -10.14 -39.98
C LYS A 108 -6.94 -10.84 -38.69
N ASP A 109 -6.42 -12.06 -38.75
CA ASP A 109 -5.89 -12.75 -37.56
C ASP A 109 -4.70 -12.01 -36.97
N LEU A 110 -3.80 -11.51 -37.82
CA LEU A 110 -2.63 -10.72 -37.41
C LEU A 110 -3.06 -9.41 -36.72
N ALA A 111 -4.07 -8.73 -37.23
CA ALA A 111 -4.63 -7.53 -36.63
C ALA A 111 -5.32 -7.85 -35.27
N ALA A 112 -6.06 -8.93 -35.20
CA ALA A 112 -6.72 -9.35 -33.96
C ALA A 112 -5.72 -9.67 -32.84
N ILE A 113 -4.64 -10.41 -33.15
CA ILE A 113 -3.60 -10.72 -32.16
C ILE A 113 -2.76 -9.47 -31.78
N GLU A 114 -2.50 -8.56 -32.71
CA GLU A 114 -1.85 -7.27 -32.44
C GLU A 114 -2.60 -6.48 -31.37
N VAL A 115 -3.92 -6.33 -31.54
CA VAL A 115 -4.78 -5.60 -30.60
C VAL A 115 -4.91 -6.36 -29.27
N SER A 116 -5.10 -7.69 -29.31
CA SER A 116 -5.19 -8.52 -28.09
C SER A 116 -3.93 -8.47 -27.23
N MET A 117 -2.75 -8.49 -27.86
CA MET A 117 -1.48 -8.34 -27.16
C MET A 117 -1.34 -6.95 -26.51
N SER A 118 -1.76 -5.89 -27.22
CA SER A 118 -1.74 -4.53 -26.66
C SER A 118 -2.70 -4.38 -25.48
N GLN A 119 -3.91 -4.90 -25.56
CA GLN A 119 -4.88 -4.89 -24.46
C GLN A 119 -4.35 -5.66 -23.24
N THR A 120 -3.80 -6.85 -23.46
CA THR A 120 -3.23 -7.68 -22.39
C THR A 120 -2.00 -7.01 -21.77
N PHE A 121 -1.16 -6.37 -22.57
CA PHE A 121 -0.01 -5.58 -22.09
C PHE A 121 -0.46 -4.43 -21.19
N LEU A 122 -1.48 -3.66 -21.60
CA LEU A 122 -2.01 -2.56 -20.81
C LEU A 122 -2.59 -3.04 -19.47
N THR A 123 -3.33 -4.15 -19.49
CA THR A 123 -3.86 -4.80 -18.27
C THR A 123 -2.72 -5.20 -17.34
N TYR A 124 -1.70 -5.91 -17.85
CA TYR A 124 -0.55 -6.32 -17.06
C TYR A 124 0.23 -5.12 -16.50
N ALA A 125 0.48 -4.11 -17.34
CA ALA A 125 1.22 -2.91 -16.93
C ALA A 125 0.51 -2.13 -15.82
N ALA A 126 -0.81 -2.00 -15.90
CA ALA A 126 -1.62 -1.38 -14.86
C ALA A 126 -1.59 -2.21 -13.58
N ASP A 127 -1.88 -3.51 -13.66
CA ASP A 127 -1.94 -4.41 -12.50
C ASP A 127 -0.61 -4.46 -11.73
N ILE A 128 0.53 -4.55 -12.44
CA ILE A 128 1.85 -4.64 -11.80
C ILE A 128 2.29 -3.31 -11.16
N GLN A 129 1.85 -2.19 -11.70
CA GLN A 129 2.33 -0.87 -11.30
C GLN A 129 1.44 -0.19 -10.27
N THR A 130 0.11 -0.33 -10.39
CA THR A 130 -0.88 0.38 -9.56
C THR A 130 -1.82 -0.54 -8.80
N GLY A 131 -1.66 -1.86 -8.95
CA GLY A 131 -2.45 -2.87 -8.25
C GLY A 131 -3.61 -3.42 -9.07
N LEU A 132 -3.99 -4.63 -8.69
CA LEU A 132 -5.09 -5.40 -9.31
C LEU A 132 -6.46 -4.89 -8.86
N LEU A 133 -6.55 -4.35 -7.65
CA LEU A 133 -7.79 -3.98 -6.99
C LEU A 133 -7.96 -2.46 -6.91
N ILE A 134 -9.22 -2.04 -6.82
CA ILE A 134 -9.60 -0.63 -6.57
C ILE A 134 -9.88 -0.50 -5.06
N PRO A 135 -9.03 0.19 -4.27
CA PRO A 135 -9.11 0.20 -2.81
C PRO A 135 -10.48 0.58 -2.25
N LYS A 136 -11.09 1.65 -2.75
CA LYS A 136 -12.41 2.15 -2.31
C LYS A 136 -13.56 1.15 -2.50
N LYS A 137 -13.42 0.20 -3.45
CA LYS A 137 -14.44 -0.84 -3.69
C LYS A 137 -14.33 -2.00 -2.67
N ILE A 138 -13.22 -2.10 -1.93
CA ILE A 138 -13.01 -3.13 -0.93
C ILE A 138 -13.56 -2.66 0.43
N SER A 139 -13.23 -1.43 0.83
CA SER A 139 -13.70 -0.82 2.06
C SER A 139 -13.68 0.70 1.94
N LYS A 140 -14.71 1.34 2.50
CA LYS A 140 -14.78 2.80 2.63
C LYS A 140 -13.66 3.38 3.50
N ASP A 141 -13.01 2.56 4.31
CA ASP A 141 -11.89 2.98 5.17
C ASP A 141 -10.55 2.99 4.42
N ILE A 142 -10.50 2.50 3.18
CA ILE A 142 -9.28 2.48 2.36
C ILE A 142 -9.37 3.60 1.31
N GLN A 143 -9.02 4.81 1.72
CA GLN A 143 -9.16 6.04 0.94
C GLN A 143 -7.84 6.39 0.20
N ARG A 144 -7.35 5.45 -0.63
CA ARG A 144 -6.12 5.64 -1.38
C ARG A 144 -6.38 6.25 -2.75
N LYS A 145 -5.67 7.33 -3.07
CA LYS A 145 -5.60 7.90 -4.43
C LYS A 145 -4.52 7.14 -5.19
N VAL A 146 -4.92 6.08 -5.91
CA VAL A 146 -4.01 5.27 -6.72
C VAL A 146 -3.47 6.10 -7.88
N PRO A 147 -2.15 6.14 -8.14
CA PRO A 147 -1.55 6.92 -9.22
C PRO A 147 -1.69 6.21 -10.57
N TYR A 148 -2.92 6.09 -11.09
CA TYR A 148 -3.19 5.47 -12.38
C TYR A 148 -2.46 6.23 -13.49
N ARG A 149 -1.75 5.48 -14.34
CA ARG A 149 -1.04 6.03 -15.49
C ARG A 149 -1.87 5.92 -16.76
N ASP A 150 -1.64 6.85 -17.66
CA ASP A 150 -2.32 6.84 -18.95
C ASP A 150 -1.87 5.66 -19.83
N HIS A 151 -2.83 4.93 -20.38
CA HIS A 151 -2.59 3.76 -21.24
C HIS A 151 -1.83 4.10 -22.51
N PHE A 152 -2.08 5.27 -23.10
CA PHE A 152 -1.33 5.74 -24.27
C PHE A 152 0.17 5.90 -23.94
N SER A 153 0.48 6.45 -22.77
CA SER A 153 1.86 6.61 -22.30
C SER A 153 2.57 5.26 -22.10
N TYR A 154 1.89 4.23 -21.62
CA TYR A 154 2.48 2.88 -21.51
C TYR A 154 2.91 2.34 -22.87
N LEU A 155 2.02 2.36 -23.87
CA LEU A 155 2.31 1.87 -25.22
C LEU A 155 3.39 2.68 -25.90
N LYS A 156 3.30 4.02 -25.84
CA LYS A 156 4.28 4.94 -26.44
C LYS A 156 5.67 4.71 -25.86
N ASN A 157 5.79 4.60 -24.55
CA ASN A 157 7.06 4.41 -23.88
C ASN A 157 7.62 3.00 -24.13
N PHE A 158 6.79 1.96 -24.10
CA PHE A 158 7.21 0.60 -24.45
C PHE A 158 7.69 0.50 -25.89
N ALA A 159 7.00 1.14 -26.84
CA ALA A 159 7.38 1.13 -28.24
C ALA A 159 8.78 1.71 -28.49
N LYS A 160 9.22 2.67 -27.67
CA LYS A 160 10.52 3.37 -27.79
C LYS A 160 11.64 2.78 -26.93
N SER A 161 11.31 1.84 -26.01
CA SER A 161 12.24 1.34 -25.02
C SER A 161 12.78 -0.04 -25.39
N ASN A 162 13.88 -0.46 -24.73
CA ASN A 162 14.24 -1.86 -24.68
C ASN A 162 13.13 -2.65 -23.98
N PRO A 163 12.51 -3.65 -24.63
CA PRO A 163 11.32 -4.31 -24.09
C PRO A 163 11.53 -5.00 -22.74
N ALA A 164 12.67 -5.68 -22.57
CA ALA A 164 12.99 -6.39 -21.33
C ALA A 164 13.25 -5.43 -20.17
N ALA A 165 13.99 -4.35 -20.44
CA ALA A 165 14.28 -3.31 -19.44
C ALA A 165 12.99 -2.57 -19.02
N PHE A 166 12.11 -2.24 -19.98
CA PHE A 166 10.83 -1.60 -19.68
C PHE A 166 9.96 -2.44 -18.75
N LEU A 167 9.74 -3.72 -19.10
CA LEU A 167 8.92 -4.63 -18.31
C LEU A 167 9.51 -4.89 -16.91
N LYS A 168 10.84 -4.95 -16.80
CA LYS A 168 11.55 -5.06 -15.52
C LYS A 168 11.36 -3.82 -14.64
N ALA A 169 11.18 -2.65 -15.24
CA ALA A 169 11.02 -1.37 -14.55
C ALA A 169 9.56 -1.03 -14.17
N LEU A 170 8.57 -1.84 -14.60
CA LEU A 170 7.16 -1.61 -14.30
C LEU A 170 6.79 -1.76 -12.82
N PRO A 171 7.29 -2.79 -12.07
CA PRO A 171 6.97 -2.94 -10.65
C PRO A 171 7.33 -1.69 -9.85
N PRO A 172 6.70 -1.48 -8.67
CA PRO A 172 7.06 -0.37 -7.78
C PRO A 172 8.56 -0.33 -7.49
N LYS A 173 9.15 0.88 -7.59
CA LYS A 173 10.58 1.10 -7.31
C LYS A 173 10.90 1.12 -5.82
N HIS A 174 9.89 1.24 -4.95
CA HIS A 174 10.08 1.28 -3.52
C HIS A 174 10.91 0.06 -3.05
N PRO A 175 12.03 0.26 -2.32
CA PRO A 175 12.96 -0.83 -1.99
C PRO A 175 12.30 -1.99 -1.21
N GLU A 176 11.30 -1.70 -0.39
CA GLU A 176 10.55 -2.70 0.37
C GLU A 176 9.77 -3.66 -0.55
N TYR A 177 9.32 -3.22 -1.74
CA TYR A 177 8.64 -4.11 -2.70
C TYR A 177 9.54 -5.27 -3.13
N ALA A 178 10.80 -4.98 -3.42
CA ALA A 178 11.78 -6.01 -3.78
C ALA A 178 12.10 -6.95 -2.59
N ARG A 179 12.12 -6.42 -1.36
CA ARG A 179 12.30 -7.23 -0.15
C ARG A 179 11.09 -8.14 0.09
N LEU A 180 9.86 -7.63 -0.01
CA LEU A 180 8.63 -8.43 0.08
C LEU A 180 8.54 -9.50 -1.01
N LEU A 181 8.99 -9.21 -2.23
CA LEU A 181 9.05 -10.19 -3.33
C LEU A 181 9.96 -11.38 -2.95
N ARG A 182 11.15 -11.12 -2.38
CA ARG A 182 12.04 -12.19 -1.90
C ARG A 182 11.41 -13.01 -0.79
N GLU A 183 10.76 -12.34 0.17
CA GLU A 183 10.04 -13.00 1.25
C GLU A 183 8.86 -13.83 0.74
N LYS A 184 8.09 -13.35 -0.22
CA LYS A 184 7.02 -14.11 -0.88
C LYS A 184 7.56 -15.43 -1.44
N LEU A 185 8.64 -15.38 -2.22
CA LEU A 185 9.26 -16.58 -2.77
C LEU A 185 9.82 -17.52 -1.69
N ARG A 186 10.34 -16.98 -0.59
CA ARG A 186 10.77 -17.77 0.57
C ARG A 186 9.58 -18.46 1.24
N PHE A 187 8.49 -17.74 1.47
CA PHE A 187 7.29 -18.31 2.11
C PHE A 187 6.55 -19.31 1.22
N GLU A 188 6.57 -19.15 -0.10
CA GLU A 188 6.04 -20.17 -1.03
C GLU A 188 6.77 -21.51 -0.87
N ARG A 189 8.10 -21.49 -0.73
CA ARG A 189 8.89 -22.69 -0.45
C ARG A 189 8.57 -23.30 0.93
N ILE A 190 8.34 -22.47 1.94
CA ILE A 190 7.93 -22.93 3.27
C ILE A 190 6.56 -23.60 3.20
N VAL A 191 5.58 -22.97 2.55
CA VAL A 191 4.22 -23.50 2.39
C VAL A 191 4.23 -24.83 1.59
N ALA A 192 5.05 -24.92 0.54
CA ALA A 192 5.21 -26.13 -0.25
C ALA A 192 5.77 -27.33 0.55
N ARG A 193 6.50 -27.05 1.65
CA ARG A 193 7.05 -28.05 2.59
C ARG A 193 6.17 -28.26 3.82
N ALA A 194 4.85 -28.06 3.70
CA ALA A 194 3.87 -28.15 4.78
C ALA A 194 4.02 -27.11 5.90
N GLY A 195 4.69 -25.99 5.63
CA GLY A 195 4.80 -24.87 6.58
C GLY A 195 5.74 -25.16 7.74
N TRP A 196 5.31 -24.78 8.95
CA TRP A 196 6.09 -24.94 10.18
C TRP A 196 5.64 -26.13 11.04
N GLY A 197 4.87 -27.06 10.47
CA GLY A 197 4.29 -28.20 11.17
C GLY A 197 2.97 -27.87 11.91
N THR A 198 2.52 -28.83 12.74
CA THR A 198 1.25 -28.74 13.49
C THR A 198 1.26 -27.60 14.51
N ALA A 199 0.08 -27.08 14.86
CA ALA A 199 -0.05 -26.08 15.91
C ALA A 199 0.58 -26.54 17.22
N LEU A 200 1.17 -25.58 17.95
CA LEU A 200 1.70 -25.85 19.28
C LEU A 200 0.55 -25.87 20.27
N ASP A 201 0.31 -27.01 20.87
CA ASP A 201 -0.54 -27.16 22.05
C ASP A 201 0.36 -27.05 23.28
N LEU A 202 0.53 -25.81 23.76
CA LEU A 202 1.42 -25.47 24.86
C LEU A 202 0.72 -24.50 25.80
N THR A 203 1.01 -24.66 27.09
CA THR A 203 0.81 -23.63 28.10
C THR A 203 1.94 -22.60 28.05
N GLN A 204 1.86 -21.55 28.84
CA GLN A 204 2.92 -20.57 28.98
C GLN A 204 4.25 -21.23 29.35
N LEU A 205 5.34 -20.86 28.67
CA LEU A 205 6.69 -21.29 28.96
C LEU A 205 7.58 -20.09 29.28
N ARG A 206 8.45 -20.26 30.29
CA ARG A 206 9.34 -19.21 30.83
C ARG A 206 10.80 -19.65 30.83
N PRO A 207 11.76 -18.72 30.86
CA PRO A 207 13.17 -19.03 31.10
C PRO A 207 13.36 -19.92 32.33
N GLY A 208 14.15 -20.97 32.17
CA GLY A 208 14.37 -21.98 33.23
C GLY A 208 13.54 -23.26 33.05
N ASP A 209 12.38 -23.23 32.40
CA ASP A 209 11.55 -24.40 32.14
C ASP A 209 12.31 -25.50 31.39
N THR A 210 11.87 -26.75 31.57
CA THR A 210 12.49 -27.93 30.95
C THR A 210 11.44 -28.90 30.40
N GLY A 211 11.85 -29.78 29.52
CA GLY A 211 11.03 -30.92 29.09
C GLY A 211 10.55 -30.86 27.64
N LYS A 212 9.54 -31.70 27.32
CA LYS A 212 9.05 -31.91 25.95
C LYS A 212 8.41 -30.66 25.35
N GLN A 213 7.73 -29.84 26.14
CA GLN A 213 7.08 -28.60 25.69
C GLN A 213 8.13 -27.56 25.23
N VAL A 214 9.24 -27.41 25.96
CA VAL A 214 10.37 -26.55 25.58
C VAL A 214 10.99 -27.01 24.25
N VAL A 215 11.10 -28.32 24.02
CA VAL A 215 11.59 -28.87 22.75
C VAL A 215 10.64 -28.53 21.59
N LYS A 216 9.31 -28.62 21.79
CA LYS A 216 8.32 -28.23 20.78
C LYS A 216 8.45 -26.74 20.39
N LEU A 217 8.54 -25.83 21.38
CA LEU A 217 8.75 -24.41 21.18
C LEU A 217 10.05 -24.14 20.40
N ARG A 218 11.15 -24.79 20.84
CA ARG A 218 12.46 -24.68 20.20
C ARG A 218 12.42 -25.09 18.71
N ASN A 219 11.83 -26.23 18.42
CA ASN A 219 11.70 -26.74 17.06
C ASN A 219 10.88 -25.79 16.16
N ARG A 220 9.80 -25.18 16.70
CA ARG A 220 9.03 -24.18 15.98
C ARG A 220 9.90 -22.95 15.64
N LEU A 221 10.66 -22.40 16.58
CA LEU A 221 11.53 -21.26 16.36
C LEU A 221 12.71 -21.59 15.41
N ILE A 222 13.20 -22.84 15.43
CA ILE A 222 14.16 -23.33 14.44
C ILE A 222 13.53 -23.34 13.03
N ALA A 223 12.32 -23.90 12.89
CA ALA A 223 11.60 -23.94 11.61
C ALA A 223 11.30 -22.54 11.06
N MET A 224 11.05 -21.57 11.94
CA MET A 224 10.83 -20.16 11.57
C MET A 224 12.15 -19.38 11.34
N GLY A 225 13.31 -19.96 11.67
CA GLY A 225 14.63 -19.34 11.47
C GLY A 225 15.08 -18.40 12.58
N TYR A 226 14.47 -18.46 13.77
CA TYR A 226 14.88 -17.65 14.93
C TYR A 226 15.98 -18.31 15.76
N LEU A 227 16.18 -19.62 15.60
CA LEU A 227 17.16 -20.36 16.37
C LEU A 227 17.90 -21.37 15.48
N LYS A 228 19.19 -21.56 15.71
CA LYS A 228 19.98 -22.64 15.09
C LYS A 228 19.60 -23.98 15.71
N ARG A 229 19.64 -25.05 14.92
CA ARG A 229 19.30 -26.40 15.35
C ARG A 229 20.17 -26.84 16.55
N ASN A 230 19.51 -27.32 17.60
CA ASN A 230 20.11 -27.93 18.78
C ASN A 230 19.10 -28.85 19.50
N LEU A 231 19.57 -29.73 20.37
CA LEU A 231 18.77 -30.74 21.06
C LEU A 231 18.50 -30.42 22.53
N ARG A 232 18.76 -29.20 22.99
CA ARG A 232 18.60 -28.81 24.39
C ARG A 232 17.11 -28.85 24.82
N ARG A 233 16.89 -29.36 26.03
CA ARG A 233 15.52 -29.50 26.61
C ARG A 233 15.19 -28.41 27.64
N LYS A 234 16.15 -27.49 27.90
CA LYS A 234 15.98 -26.36 28.85
C LYS A 234 15.67 -25.07 28.10
N TYR A 235 14.81 -24.25 28.66
CA TYR A 235 14.57 -22.87 28.22
C TYR A 235 15.76 -22.02 28.65
N ASP A 236 16.82 -22.07 27.86
CA ASP A 236 18.07 -21.38 28.09
C ASP A 236 18.04 -19.95 27.53
N SER A 237 19.07 -19.14 27.78
CA SER A 237 19.21 -17.77 27.29
C SER A 237 19.14 -17.64 25.77
N LYS A 238 19.60 -18.66 25.02
CA LYS A 238 19.50 -18.69 23.55
C LYS A 238 18.05 -18.82 23.07
N LEU A 239 17.25 -19.65 23.76
CA LEU A 239 15.83 -19.78 23.45
C LEU A 239 15.07 -18.52 23.87
N GLN A 240 15.40 -17.92 25.02
CA GLN A 240 14.83 -16.64 25.45
C GLN A 240 15.11 -15.54 24.42
N ALA A 241 16.36 -15.38 23.98
CA ALA A 241 16.71 -14.42 22.94
C ALA A 241 15.94 -14.65 21.62
N ALA A 242 15.72 -15.92 21.23
CA ALA A 242 14.93 -16.26 20.05
C ALA A 242 13.45 -15.90 20.21
N VAL A 243 12.85 -16.11 21.38
CA VAL A 243 11.47 -15.70 21.68
C VAL A 243 11.37 -14.18 21.69
N THR A 244 12.30 -13.47 22.34
CA THR A 244 12.36 -11.99 22.35
C THR A 244 12.46 -11.41 20.93
N ALA A 245 13.31 -11.99 20.07
CA ALA A 245 13.42 -11.58 18.67
C ALA A 245 12.12 -11.84 17.91
N PHE A 246 11.49 -13.01 18.11
CA PHE A 246 10.20 -13.32 17.52
C PHE A 246 9.11 -12.32 17.96
N GLN A 247 9.03 -12.01 19.25
CA GLN A 247 8.07 -11.04 19.81
C GLN A 247 8.24 -9.66 19.16
N LYS A 248 9.48 -9.16 19.05
CA LYS A 248 9.79 -7.87 18.36
C LYS A 248 9.30 -7.86 16.93
N ASP A 249 9.61 -8.92 16.16
CA ASP A 249 9.22 -9.03 14.75
C ASP A 249 7.69 -9.15 14.58
N HIS A 250 6.96 -9.55 15.64
CA HIS A 250 5.50 -9.71 15.63
C HIS A 250 4.73 -8.62 16.42
N GLY A 251 5.45 -7.59 16.91
CA GLY A 251 4.82 -6.44 17.61
C GLY A 251 4.24 -6.78 18.97
N LEU A 252 4.80 -7.79 19.63
CA LEU A 252 4.44 -8.22 20.98
C LEU A 252 5.37 -7.59 22.02
N ASN A 253 4.98 -7.62 23.29
CA ASN A 253 5.89 -7.31 24.38
C ASN A 253 7.07 -8.29 24.36
N ALA A 254 8.29 -7.77 24.27
CA ALA A 254 9.51 -8.54 24.05
C ALA A 254 10.16 -8.97 25.38
N ASP A 255 9.39 -9.65 26.23
CA ASP A 255 9.79 -10.12 27.56
C ASP A 255 10.54 -11.46 27.55
N GLY A 256 10.54 -12.14 26.41
CA GLY A 256 11.15 -13.47 26.26
C GLY A 256 10.37 -14.60 26.93
N VAL A 257 9.10 -14.38 27.27
CA VAL A 257 8.16 -15.38 27.80
C VAL A 257 7.24 -15.85 26.69
N ALA A 258 7.12 -17.14 26.45
CA ALA A 258 6.19 -17.68 25.46
C ALA A 258 4.79 -17.80 26.08
N GLY A 259 4.14 -16.66 26.33
CA GLY A 259 2.78 -16.55 26.84
C GLY A 259 1.71 -16.70 25.75
N PRO A 260 0.41 -16.55 26.10
CA PRO A 260 -0.72 -16.78 25.18
C PRO A 260 -0.62 -16.00 23.87
N ALA A 261 -0.28 -14.71 23.91
CA ALA A 261 -0.14 -13.88 22.71
C ALA A 261 1.01 -14.38 21.81
N THR A 262 2.15 -14.72 22.40
CA THR A 262 3.31 -15.28 21.68
C THR A 262 2.97 -16.62 21.04
N LEU A 263 2.29 -17.51 21.76
CA LEU A 263 1.88 -18.82 21.25
C LEU A 263 0.84 -18.71 20.13
N SER A 264 -0.10 -17.78 20.24
CA SER A 264 -1.06 -17.47 19.17
C SER A 264 -0.34 -17.05 17.86
N GLU A 265 0.63 -16.16 17.97
CA GLU A 265 1.43 -15.72 16.80
C GLU A 265 2.35 -16.82 16.24
N LEU A 266 2.94 -17.66 17.09
CA LEU A 266 3.71 -18.86 16.69
C LEU A 266 2.83 -19.90 15.98
N ASN A 267 1.53 -19.93 16.28
CA ASN A 267 0.57 -20.83 15.66
C ASN A 267 -0.06 -20.28 14.38
N THR A 268 0.19 -19.03 14.04
CA THR A 268 -0.29 -18.48 12.76
C THR A 268 0.35 -19.24 11.60
N PRO A 269 -0.45 -19.90 10.71
CA PRO A 269 0.11 -20.73 9.65
C PRO A 269 0.94 -19.94 8.63
N ALA A 270 2.00 -20.55 8.09
CA ALA A 270 2.83 -19.96 7.03
C ALA A 270 2.01 -19.49 5.82
N LYS A 271 0.92 -20.20 5.50
CA LYS A 271 -0.03 -19.83 4.44
C LYS A 271 -0.67 -18.45 4.70
N ARG A 272 -1.06 -18.15 5.96
CA ARG A 272 -1.61 -16.85 6.34
C ARG A 272 -0.55 -15.74 6.23
N ARG A 273 0.69 -16.03 6.65
CA ARG A 273 1.81 -15.07 6.48
C ARG A 273 2.09 -14.75 5.01
N LEU A 274 2.04 -15.76 4.13
CA LEU A 274 2.17 -15.56 2.69
C LEU A 274 1.03 -14.68 2.13
N GLN A 275 -0.20 -14.86 2.61
CA GLN A 275 -1.33 -13.98 2.25
C GLN A 275 -1.03 -12.52 2.64
N SER A 276 -0.59 -12.27 3.88
CA SER A 276 -0.23 -10.91 4.35
C SER A 276 0.88 -10.29 3.50
N ILE A 277 1.88 -11.08 3.05
CA ILE A 277 2.93 -10.59 2.16
C ILE A 277 2.37 -10.16 0.80
N ILE A 278 1.51 -10.97 0.19
CA ILE A 278 0.88 -10.66 -1.11
C ILE A 278 0.00 -9.40 -0.98
N VAL A 279 -0.77 -9.28 0.10
CA VAL A 279 -1.57 -8.09 0.39
C VAL A 279 -0.68 -6.85 0.57
N ALA A 280 0.44 -6.98 1.29
CA ALA A 280 1.39 -5.87 1.45
C ALA A 280 1.99 -5.42 0.10
N MET A 281 2.30 -6.37 -0.81
CA MET A 281 2.75 -6.04 -2.16
C MET A 281 1.68 -5.29 -2.95
N GLU A 282 0.40 -5.68 -2.84
CA GLU A 282 -0.73 -4.98 -3.47
C GLU A 282 -0.88 -3.56 -2.92
N ARG A 283 -0.77 -3.37 -1.61
CA ARG A 283 -0.84 -2.05 -0.96
C ARG A 283 0.30 -1.12 -1.38
N ILE A 284 1.51 -1.65 -1.62
CA ILE A 284 2.62 -0.84 -2.15
C ILE A 284 2.33 -0.38 -3.58
N ARG A 285 1.67 -1.19 -4.42
CA ARG A 285 1.26 -0.77 -5.76
C ARG A 285 0.29 0.41 -5.72
N TRP A 286 -0.66 0.42 -4.78
CA TRP A 286 -1.59 1.54 -4.59
C TRP A 286 -0.90 2.85 -4.20
N ASN A 287 0.25 2.75 -3.53
CA ASN A 287 1.08 3.88 -3.10
C ASN A 287 2.34 4.07 -3.95
N ASN A 288 2.31 3.62 -5.23
CA ASN A 288 3.47 3.73 -6.12
C ASN A 288 3.65 5.18 -6.64
N LYS A 289 3.81 6.10 -5.71
CA LYS A 289 4.10 7.52 -5.91
C LYS A 289 5.15 7.97 -4.90
N ASP A 290 5.70 9.13 -5.13
CA ASP A 290 6.55 9.80 -4.16
C ASP A 290 5.75 10.17 -2.91
N LEU A 291 6.29 9.90 -1.73
CA LEU A 291 5.69 10.23 -0.45
C LEU A 291 6.18 11.59 0.11
N GLY A 292 7.14 12.21 -0.58
CA GLY A 292 7.85 13.42 -0.14
C GLY A 292 9.17 13.09 0.55
N GLU A 293 10.18 13.93 0.32
CA GLU A 293 11.52 13.77 0.95
C GLU A 293 11.42 13.79 2.48
N ARG A 294 10.56 14.66 3.01
CA ARG A 294 10.18 14.72 4.43
C ARG A 294 8.68 14.43 4.55
N HIS A 295 8.32 13.43 5.35
CA HIS A 295 6.92 13.07 5.56
C HIS A 295 6.68 12.38 6.90
N VAL A 296 5.43 12.43 7.36
CA VAL A 296 4.94 11.68 8.52
C VAL A 296 4.31 10.38 8.03
N LEU A 297 4.74 9.26 8.58
CA LEU A 297 4.21 7.93 8.29
C LEU A 297 3.63 7.30 9.55
N VAL A 298 2.31 7.13 9.60
CA VAL A 298 1.61 6.42 10.67
C VAL A 298 1.19 5.05 10.18
N ASN A 299 1.77 3.99 10.72
CA ASN A 299 1.28 2.64 10.43
C ASN A 299 0.30 2.20 11.53
N LEU A 300 -0.96 2.09 11.17
CA LEU A 300 -2.05 1.78 12.10
C LEU A 300 -1.89 0.41 12.78
N THR A 301 -1.22 -0.55 12.13
CA THR A 301 -1.10 -1.93 12.61
C THR A 301 0.08 -2.15 13.55
N ASP A 302 1.12 -1.33 13.48
CA ASP A 302 2.27 -1.37 14.39
C ASP A 302 2.20 -0.30 15.48
N PHE A 303 1.15 0.54 15.40
CA PHE A 303 0.89 1.61 16.38
C PHE A 303 2.07 2.54 16.56
N THR A 304 2.67 3.00 15.44
CA THR A 304 3.77 3.96 15.44
C THR A 304 3.52 5.12 14.49
N ALA A 305 3.94 6.31 14.90
CA ALA A 305 4.12 7.45 14.03
C ALA A 305 5.62 7.73 13.88
N LYS A 306 6.04 8.08 12.67
CA LYS A 306 7.44 8.34 12.31
C LYS A 306 7.53 9.61 11.50
N ILE A 307 8.58 10.38 11.70
CA ILE A 307 9.04 11.39 10.74
C ILE A 307 10.17 10.73 9.95
N ILE A 308 10.05 10.79 8.63
CA ILE A 308 11.03 10.23 7.69
C ILE A 308 11.55 11.39 6.86
N GLN A 309 12.85 11.47 6.71
CA GLN A 309 13.54 12.46 5.89
C GLN A 309 14.63 11.76 5.07
N ASN A 310 14.60 11.91 3.74
CA ASN A 310 15.54 11.26 2.82
C ASN A 310 15.62 9.73 3.02
N ASP A 311 14.46 9.08 3.15
CA ASP A 311 14.31 7.65 3.42
C ASP A 311 14.84 7.17 4.80
N GLU A 312 15.30 8.07 5.68
CA GLU A 312 15.74 7.77 7.03
C GLU A 312 14.71 8.16 8.09
N ILE A 313 14.54 7.34 9.11
CA ILE A 313 13.65 7.64 10.24
C ILE A 313 14.39 8.59 11.19
N THR A 314 14.00 9.86 11.19
CA THR A 314 14.57 10.88 12.09
C THR A 314 13.89 10.93 13.45
N PHE A 315 12.61 10.51 13.51
CA PHE A 315 11.87 10.41 14.75
C PHE A 315 10.86 9.27 14.72
N ARG A 316 10.62 8.62 15.86
CA ARG A 316 9.61 7.57 16.04
C ARG A 316 8.99 7.65 17.42
N THR A 317 7.66 7.57 17.46
CA THR A 317 6.89 7.48 18.71
C THR A 317 5.80 6.39 18.61
N ARG A 318 5.33 5.89 19.77
CA ARG A 318 4.15 5.02 19.82
C ARG A 318 2.90 5.82 19.58
N SER A 319 1.88 5.16 19.03
CA SER A 319 0.57 5.78 18.82
C SER A 319 -0.57 4.90 19.32
N VAL A 320 -1.70 5.54 19.65
CA VAL A 320 -3.00 4.92 19.85
C VAL A 320 -3.87 5.31 18.67
N VAL A 321 -4.57 4.35 18.09
CA VAL A 321 -5.43 4.54 16.90
C VAL A 321 -6.89 4.22 17.22
N GLY A 322 -7.80 4.44 16.28
CA GLY A 322 -9.22 4.23 16.43
C GLY A 322 -9.60 2.81 16.90
N ALA A 323 -10.63 2.71 17.72
CA ALA A 323 -11.18 1.45 18.19
C ALA A 323 -11.72 0.61 17.02
N ASN A 324 -11.75 -0.72 17.18
CA ASN A 324 -12.27 -1.59 16.12
C ASN A 324 -13.82 -1.62 16.12
N MET A 325 -14.41 -0.44 16.01
CA MET A 325 -15.83 -0.20 15.77
C MET A 325 -15.99 0.55 14.45
N VAL A 326 -17.00 0.26 13.66
CA VAL A 326 -17.16 0.83 12.31
C VAL A 326 -17.08 2.36 12.30
N SER A 327 -17.66 3.01 13.32
CA SER A 327 -17.66 4.48 13.45
C SER A 327 -16.36 5.08 14.00
N ARG A 328 -15.45 4.25 14.56
CA ARG A 328 -14.25 4.72 15.26
C ARG A 328 -12.93 4.30 14.61
N ARG A 329 -12.96 3.49 13.55
CA ARG A 329 -11.74 3.03 12.87
C ARG A 329 -11.03 4.19 12.21
N THR A 330 -9.73 4.30 12.41
CA THR A 330 -8.89 5.26 11.67
C THR A 330 -8.83 4.84 10.19
N PRO A 331 -9.23 5.68 9.23
CA PRO A 331 -9.13 5.38 7.80
C PRO A 331 -7.68 5.45 7.30
N GLU A 332 -7.44 4.84 6.13
CA GLU A 332 -6.17 4.93 5.42
C GLU A 332 -6.25 6.03 4.37
N PHE A 333 -5.49 7.08 4.52
CA PHE A 333 -5.42 8.18 3.54
C PHE A 333 -4.08 8.92 3.63
N SER A 334 -3.89 9.87 2.75
CA SER A 334 -2.76 10.79 2.77
C SER A 334 -3.28 12.20 2.65
N ASP A 335 -2.66 13.09 3.40
CA ASP A 335 -2.94 14.52 3.39
C ASP A 335 -1.67 15.32 3.69
N ILE A 336 -1.80 16.63 3.89
CA ILE A 336 -0.70 17.54 4.19
C ILE A 336 -0.97 18.18 5.55
N MET A 337 -0.02 18.06 6.48
CA MET A 337 -0.03 18.70 7.78
C MET A 337 0.48 20.14 7.62
N GLU A 338 -0.36 21.08 7.99
CA GLU A 338 -0.13 22.52 7.76
C GLU A 338 -0.09 23.31 9.06
N LEU A 339 -0.68 22.76 10.13
CA LEU A 339 -0.94 23.52 11.34
C LEU A 339 -0.71 22.67 12.60
N MET A 340 -0.04 23.26 13.59
CA MET A 340 0.02 22.76 14.96
C MET A 340 -0.75 23.73 15.87
N VAL A 341 -1.50 23.19 16.83
CA VAL A 341 -2.21 23.99 17.84
C VAL A 341 -1.72 23.59 19.22
N ILE A 342 -1.11 24.50 19.93
CA ILE A 342 -0.61 24.36 21.31
C ILE A 342 -1.73 24.80 22.25
N ASN A 343 -1.91 24.11 23.38
CA ASN A 343 -3.02 24.31 24.32
C ASN A 343 -4.39 24.28 23.61
N PRO A 344 -4.74 23.18 22.90
CA PRO A 344 -5.93 23.16 22.07
C PRO A 344 -7.23 23.14 22.88
N THR A 345 -8.20 23.90 22.44
CA THR A 345 -9.61 23.66 22.78
C THR A 345 -10.09 22.42 22.02
N TRP A 346 -10.71 21.49 22.71
CA TRP A 346 -11.37 20.37 22.07
C TRP A 346 -12.83 20.71 21.77
N HIS A 347 -13.15 20.87 20.49
CA HIS A 347 -14.51 20.89 20.01
C HIS A 347 -14.98 19.45 19.90
N VAL A 348 -15.90 19.06 20.77
CA VAL A 348 -16.39 17.68 20.83
C VAL A 348 -17.18 17.36 19.56
N PRO A 349 -16.80 16.34 18.79
CA PRO A 349 -17.59 15.94 17.63
C PRO A 349 -19.04 15.61 18.00
N ARG A 350 -20.00 16.02 17.17
CA ARG A 350 -21.44 15.77 17.39
C ARG A 350 -21.73 14.31 17.77
N SER A 351 -21.12 13.36 17.07
CA SER A 351 -21.30 11.94 17.37
C SER A 351 -20.90 11.54 18.79
N ILE A 352 -19.84 12.14 19.37
CA ILE A 352 -19.44 11.91 20.76
C ILE A 352 -20.40 12.60 21.71
N ALA A 353 -20.74 13.86 21.43
CA ALA A 353 -21.63 14.65 22.26
C ALA A 353 -22.98 13.94 22.46
N VAL A 354 -23.60 13.42 21.40
CA VAL A 354 -24.94 12.82 21.49
C VAL A 354 -24.92 11.33 21.90
N THR A 355 -23.86 10.55 21.56
CA THR A 355 -23.85 9.12 21.87
C THR A 355 -23.20 8.79 23.21
N GLU A 356 -22.32 9.67 23.74
CA GLU A 356 -21.57 9.40 24.96
C GLU A 356 -21.89 10.40 26.08
N TYR A 357 -22.04 11.69 25.76
CA TYR A 357 -22.21 12.71 26.78
C TYR A 357 -23.68 13.05 27.06
N LEU A 358 -24.54 13.10 26.05
CA LEU A 358 -25.97 13.34 26.27
C LEU A 358 -26.59 12.30 27.24
N PRO A 359 -26.36 10.98 27.13
CA PRO A 359 -26.89 10.03 28.12
C PRO A 359 -26.41 10.31 29.55
N VAL A 360 -25.18 10.75 29.74
CA VAL A 360 -24.66 11.12 31.09
C VAL A 360 -25.32 12.38 31.60
N LEU A 361 -25.55 13.39 30.73
CA LEU A 361 -26.25 14.62 31.10
C LEU A 361 -27.74 14.40 31.38
N GLN A 362 -28.37 13.38 30.77
CA GLN A 362 -29.73 12.97 31.05
C GLN A 362 -29.86 12.36 32.46
N GLU A 363 -28.81 11.65 32.92
CA GLU A 363 -28.77 11.10 34.30
C GLU A 363 -28.43 12.19 35.32
N ASP A 364 -27.43 13.02 35.03
CA ASP A 364 -27.01 14.13 35.88
C ASP A 364 -26.59 15.35 35.00
N PRO A 365 -27.45 16.39 34.94
CA PRO A 365 -27.17 17.61 34.17
C PRO A 365 -25.85 18.31 34.56
N LEU A 366 -25.34 18.11 35.80
CA LEU A 366 -24.12 18.73 36.28
C LEU A 366 -22.88 17.85 36.09
N ALA A 367 -23.04 16.61 35.65
CA ALA A 367 -21.93 15.72 35.31
C ALA A 367 -21.05 16.33 34.19
N LEU A 368 -19.83 15.82 34.02
CA LEU A 368 -18.89 16.28 32.98
C LEU A 368 -18.56 17.80 33.14
N ASP A 369 -18.28 18.24 34.34
CA ASP A 369 -17.99 19.65 34.73
C ASP A 369 -16.83 20.28 33.95
N HIS A 370 -15.93 19.48 33.43
CA HIS A 370 -14.81 19.89 32.56
C HIS A 370 -15.24 20.26 31.13
N LEU A 371 -16.51 20.02 30.74
CA LEU A 371 -17.07 20.39 29.44
C LEU A 371 -17.96 21.62 29.60
N ILE A 372 -17.91 22.52 28.61
CA ILE A 372 -18.80 23.68 28.52
C ILE A 372 -19.72 23.48 27.32
N LEU A 373 -21.02 23.63 27.56
CA LEU A 373 -22.03 23.65 26.52
C LEU A 373 -22.25 25.08 26.04
N TYR A 374 -22.41 25.23 24.72
CA TYR A 374 -22.68 26.52 24.08
C TYR A 374 -23.97 26.41 23.26
N ASP A 375 -24.74 27.47 23.25
CA ASP A 375 -25.90 27.60 22.38
C ASP A 375 -25.52 28.01 20.95
N ASP A 376 -26.52 28.15 20.07
CA ASP A 376 -26.34 28.56 18.67
C ASP A 376 -25.79 30.00 18.51
N PHE A 377 -25.82 30.80 19.58
CA PHE A 377 -25.22 32.14 19.63
C PHE A 377 -23.78 32.13 20.16
N GLY A 378 -23.27 30.97 20.54
CA GLY A 378 -21.94 30.81 21.12
C GLY A 378 -21.85 31.25 22.58
N LEU A 379 -22.98 31.34 23.30
CA LEU A 379 -23.00 31.69 24.73
C LEU A 379 -22.98 30.42 25.59
N PRO A 380 -22.25 30.44 26.74
CA PRO A 380 -22.24 29.31 27.66
C PRO A 380 -23.64 29.04 28.24
N VAL A 381 -24.04 27.76 28.26
CA VAL A 381 -25.35 27.30 28.73
C VAL A 381 -25.28 26.98 30.23
N ASN A 382 -26.25 27.49 31.00
CA ASN A 382 -26.47 27.06 32.38
C ASN A 382 -27.18 25.70 32.40
N ARG A 383 -26.45 24.63 32.61
CA ARG A 383 -26.96 23.25 32.56
C ARG A 383 -28.07 22.96 33.58
N ALA A 384 -28.04 23.62 34.74
CA ALA A 384 -29.06 23.44 35.78
C ALA A 384 -30.47 23.92 35.35
N MET A 385 -30.55 24.72 34.27
CA MET A 385 -31.81 25.26 33.76
C MET A 385 -32.36 24.42 32.59
N HIS A 386 -31.73 23.32 32.21
CA HIS A 386 -32.14 22.49 31.10
C HIS A 386 -32.44 21.07 31.54
N ASP A 387 -33.58 20.54 31.07
CA ASP A 387 -33.91 19.11 31.19
C ASP A 387 -33.35 18.39 29.93
N PHE A 388 -32.22 17.68 30.08
CA PHE A 388 -31.59 16.98 29.00
C PHE A 388 -32.41 15.77 28.50
N ASN A 389 -33.41 15.28 29.24
CA ASN A 389 -34.33 14.23 28.80
C ASN A 389 -35.25 14.71 27.65
N MET A 390 -35.37 16.01 27.44
CA MET A 390 -36.08 16.58 26.30
C MET A 390 -35.36 16.45 24.95
N PHE A 391 -34.08 16.01 24.96
CA PHE A 391 -33.25 15.91 23.77
C PHE A 391 -32.90 14.46 23.44
N ASP A 392 -32.79 14.19 22.15
CA ASP A 392 -32.25 12.96 21.58
C ASP A 392 -31.02 13.27 20.68
N GLU A 393 -30.49 12.24 20.01
CA GLU A 393 -29.34 12.38 19.11
C GLU A 393 -29.56 13.41 17.98
N GLN A 394 -30.82 13.65 17.59
CA GLN A 394 -31.19 14.53 16.48
C GLN A 394 -31.46 15.96 16.97
N THR A 395 -32.06 16.09 18.13
CA THR A 395 -32.57 17.36 18.67
C THR A 395 -31.65 18.06 19.68
N PHE A 396 -30.57 17.40 20.14
CA PHE A 396 -29.57 18.03 21.05
C PHE A 396 -28.97 19.28 20.41
N PRO A 397 -29.21 20.52 20.93
CA PRO A 397 -28.89 21.73 20.18
C PRO A 397 -27.49 22.31 20.49
N PHE A 398 -26.79 21.78 21.50
CA PHE A 398 -25.61 22.43 22.04
C PHE A 398 -24.31 21.97 21.38
N ASP A 399 -23.42 22.94 21.16
CA ASP A 399 -21.99 22.68 20.94
C ASP A 399 -21.31 22.38 22.27
N VAL A 400 -20.45 21.38 22.28
CA VAL A 400 -19.71 20.96 23.48
C VAL A 400 -18.22 21.22 23.29
N LYS A 401 -17.58 21.91 24.26
CA LYS A 401 -16.16 22.22 24.21
C LYS A 401 -15.46 21.89 25.52
N GLN A 402 -14.21 21.48 25.43
CA GLN A 402 -13.28 21.39 26.56
C GLN A 402 -12.16 22.41 26.37
N LEU A 403 -12.02 23.31 27.33
CA LEU A 403 -10.97 24.35 27.29
C LEU A 403 -9.57 23.76 27.47
N PRO A 404 -8.51 24.51 27.11
CA PRO A 404 -7.13 24.11 27.35
C PRO A 404 -6.89 23.76 28.83
N SER A 405 -6.34 22.61 29.07
CA SER A 405 -5.94 22.13 30.40
C SER A 405 -5.07 20.88 30.28
N PRO A 406 -4.30 20.50 31.30
CA PRO A 406 -3.61 19.21 31.32
C PRO A 406 -4.52 17.99 31.21
N GLY A 407 -5.81 18.14 31.61
CA GLY A 407 -6.85 17.10 31.49
C GLY A 407 -7.63 17.11 30.19
N ASN A 408 -7.31 18.01 29.24
CA ASN A 408 -8.00 18.06 27.94
C ASN A 408 -7.81 16.75 27.18
N ALA A 409 -8.87 16.22 26.58
CA ALA A 409 -8.83 14.96 25.84
C ALA A 409 -7.83 14.95 24.67
N LEU A 410 -7.52 16.12 24.10
CA LEU A 410 -6.49 16.31 23.09
C LEU A 410 -5.10 16.50 23.65
N GLY A 411 -4.94 16.51 25.00
CA GLY A 411 -3.70 16.90 25.66
C GLY A 411 -3.32 18.35 25.38
N LEU A 412 -2.04 18.63 25.29
CA LEU A 412 -1.49 19.97 25.19
C LEU A 412 -1.06 20.39 23.78
N VAL A 413 -1.20 19.50 22.79
CA VAL A 413 -0.91 19.83 21.38
C VAL A 413 -1.67 18.92 20.41
N LYS A 414 -2.16 19.50 19.31
CA LYS A 414 -2.73 18.78 18.17
C LYS A 414 -2.08 19.23 16.86
N PHE A 415 -2.02 18.32 15.88
CA PHE A 415 -1.41 18.50 14.56
C PHE A 415 -2.46 18.27 13.49
N LEU A 416 -2.77 19.31 12.73
CA LEU A 416 -3.91 19.34 11.82
C LEU A 416 -3.46 19.15 10.36
N PHE A 417 -4.19 18.34 9.66
CA PHE A 417 -4.15 18.16 8.21
C PHE A 417 -5.59 18.10 7.69
N PRO A 418 -6.02 19.04 6.82
CA PRO A 418 -7.41 19.16 6.38
C PRO A 418 -7.89 17.89 5.68
N ASN A 419 -8.90 17.21 6.25
CA ASN A 419 -9.45 16.00 5.66
C ASN A 419 -10.94 15.82 6.02
N PRO A 420 -11.73 15.14 5.17
CA PRO A 420 -13.17 14.98 5.40
C PRO A 420 -13.52 13.97 6.51
N TYR A 421 -12.52 13.37 7.18
CA TYR A 421 -12.72 12.35 8.22
C TYR A 421 -12.55 12.92 9.62
N ASN A 422 -12.18 14.21 9.77
CA ASN A 422 -11.84 14.86 11.02
C ASN A 422 -10.76 14.11 11.83
N ILE A 423 -9.76 13.56 11.14
CA ILE A 423 -8.64 12.84 11.73
C ILE A 423 -7.46 13.80 11.87
N TYR A 424 -6.85 13.80 13.04
CA TYR A 424 -5.61 14.54 13.35
C TYR A 424 -4.72 13.72 14.28
N LEU A 425 -3.46 14.14 14.43
CA LEU A 425 -2.56 13.62 15.46
C LEU A 425 -2.63 14.55 16.68
N HIS A 426 -2.54 13.99 17.91
CA HIS A 426 -2.62 14.80 19.10
C HIS A 426 -1.98 14.14 20.33
N ASP A 427 -1.79 14.92 21.36
CA ASP A 427 -1.45 14.48 22.70
C ASP A 427 -2.64 13.81 23.41
N THR A 428 -2.45 13.35 24.64
CA THR A 428 -3.51 12.77 25.48
C THR A 428 -3.07 12.70 26.94
N PRO A 429 -3.95 12.93 27.91
CA PRO A 429 -3.68 12.66 29.33
C PRO A 429 -3.59 11.15 29.63
N GLU A 430 -4.19 10.28 28.81
CA GLU A 430 -4.25 8.83 29.01
C GLU A 430 -2.95 8.11 28.61
N LYS A 431 -1.83 8.45 29.24
CA LYS A 431 -0.50 7.93 28.89
C LYS A 431 -0.35 6.42 29.13
N SER A 432 -1.14 5.83 30.02
CA SER A 432 -1.12 4.39 30.35
C SER A 432 -1.46 3.50 29.14
N LEU A 433 -2.25 3.99 28.18
CA LEU A 433 -2.63 3.25 26.97
C LEU A 433 -1.44 2.88 26.09
N PHE A 434 -0.35 3.64 26.13
CA PHE A 434 0.85 3.35 25.34
C PHE A 434 1.61 2.11 25.81
N SER A 435 1.36 1.62 27.05
CA SER A 435 1.95 0.37 27.55
C SER A 435 1.29 -0.89 26.98
N LYS A 436 0.09 -0.78 26.40
CA LYS A 436 -0.65 -1.92 25.84
C LYS A 436 -0.04 -2.39 24.52
N ASP A 437 -0.08 -3.69 24.26
CA ASP A 437 0.36 -4.28 22.99
C ASP A 437 -0.58 -3.89 21.84
N ARG A 438 -1.88 -3.96 22.07
CA ARG A 438 -2.91 -3.51 21.14
C ARG A 438 -3.43 -2.14 21.57
N ARG A 439 -3.28 -1.15 20.72
CA ARG A 439 -3.60 0.25 21.02
C ARG A 439 -4.70 0.82 20.12
N THR A 440 -5.86 0.15 20.14
CA THR A 440 -7.06 0.54 19.38
C THR A 440 -8.12 1.08 20.35
N PHE A 441 -7.99 2.34 20.76
CA PHE A 441 -8.81 2.92 21.83
C PHE A 441 -9.46 4.26 21.49
N SER A 442 -8.96 5.00 20.47
CA SER A 442 -9.48 6.33 20.14
C SER A 442 -10.76 6.26 19.31
N HIS A 443 -11.38 7.42 19.08
CA HIS A 443 -12.53 7.61 18.19
C HIS A 443 -12.13 7.82 16.71
N GLY A 444 -10.88 7.51 16.36
CA GLY A 444 -10.37 7.61 14.99
C GLY A 444 -9.09 8.43 14.87
N CYS A 445 -8.94 9.48 15.66
CA CYS A 445 -7.70 10.28 15.73
C CYS A 445 -6.52 9.45 16.25
N VAL A 446 -5.32 9.93 16.03
CA VAL A 446 -4.07 9.25 16.39
C VAL A 446 -3.42 9.96 17.57
N ARG A 447 -3.40 9.32 18.75
CA ARG A 447 -2.72 9.82 19.94
C ARG A 447 -1.23 9.48 19.88
N LEU A 448 -0.36 10.41 20.24
CA LEU A 448 1.09 10.25 20.26
C LEU A 448 1.61 10.11 21.69
N GLN A 449 2.58 9.21 21.90
CA GLN A 449 3.23 9.04 23.21
C GLN A 449 4.18 10.21 23.54
N GLN A 450 4.90 10.67 22.53
CA GLN A 450 5.91 11.76 22.63
C GLN A 450 5.50 12.89 21.69
N PRO A 451 4.41 13.62 22.00
CA PRO A 451 3.87 14.65 21.11
C PRO A 451 4.73 15.91 21.07
N PHE A 452 5.45 16.24 22.14
CA PHE A 452 6.30 17.44 22.22
C PHE A 452 7.55 17.26 21.38
N GLU A 453 8.25 16.11 21.51
CA GLU A 453 9.40 15.79 20.66
C GLU A 453 8.99 15.67 19.18
N PHE A 454 7.74 15.24 18.92
CA PHE A 454 7.19 15.26 17.56
C PHE A 454 7.03 16.71 17.06
N ALA A 455 6.51 17.62 17.91
CA ALA A 455 6.39 19.04 17.61
C ALA A 455 7.77 19.68 17.36
N TYR A 456 8.75 19.44 18.25
CA TYR A 456 10.11 19.96 18.08
C TYR A 456 10.74 19.53 16.76
N ASN A 457 10.54 18.23 16.38
CA ASN A 457 11.03 17.76 15.10
C ASN A 457 10.32 18.42 13.90
N LEU A 458 9.04 18.79 14.00
CA LEU A 458 8.37 19.54 12.93
C LEU A 458 8.90 20.97 12.82
N LEU A 459 9.13 21.64 13.94
CA LEU A 459 9.57 23.03 14.01
C LEU A 459 11.03 23.27 13.60
N LYS A 460 11.86 22.24 13.55
CA LYS A 460 13.30 22.35 13.19
C LYS A 460 13.60 23.02 11.86
N THR A 461 12.63 23.13 10.97
CA THR A 461 12.80 23.79 9.66
C THR A 461 12.50 25.28 9.69
N GLN A 462 11.88 25.77 10.76
CA GLN A 462 11.45 27.17 10.90
C GLN A 462 11.92 27.83 12.19
N GLU A 463 12.36 27.09 13.19
CA GLU A 463 12.80 27.61 14.49
C GLU A 463 14.22 27.16 14.78
N GLU A 464 15.07 28.08 15.20
CA GLU A 464 16.44 27.79 15.65
C GLU A 464 16.43 27.03 16.98
N TRP A 465 15.47 27.36 17.86
CA TRP A 465 15.28 26.78 19.19
C TRP A 465 13.87 26.22 19.35
N PRO A 466 13.54 25.07 18.69
CA PRO A 466 12.18 24.54 18.62
C PRO A 466 11.56 24.20 19.98
N GLU A 467 12.37 23.70 20.92
CA GLU A 467 11.91 23.33 22.26
C GLU A 467 11.55 24.55 23.08
N GLU A 468 12.42 25.57 23.10
CA GLU A 468 12.22 26.83 23.79
C GLU A 468 11.01 27.58 23.20
N PHE A 469 10.91 27.65 21.88
CA PHE A 469 9.75 28.24 21.21
C PHE A 469 8.46 27.57 21.66
N PHE A 470 8.39 26.23 21.56
CA PHE A 470 7.19 25.46 21.93
C PHE A 470 6.82 25.67 23.39
N ASN A 471 7.78 25.57 24.32
CA ASN A 471 7.57 25.73 25.75
C ASN A 471 7.13 27.15 26.12
N ALA A 472 7.64 28.17 25.44
CA ALA A 472 7.19 29.56 25.63
C ALA A 472 5.69 29.71 25.29
N GLN A 473 5.23 29.11 24.18
CA GLN A 473 3.82 29.13 23.82
C GLN A 473 2.96 28.27 24.78
N LEU A 474 3.49 27.13 25.20
CA LEU A 474 2.79 26.19 26.11
C LEU A 474 2.50 26.84 27.46
N THR A 475 3.46 27.60 28.02
CA THR A 475 3.34 28.23 29.35
C THR A 475 2.29 29.34 29.39
N THR A 476 1.85 29.86 28.26
CA THR A 476 0.77 30.86 28.19
C THR A 476 -0.59 30.30 28.65
N GLY A 477 -0.77 28.99 28.58
CA GLY A 477 -2.07 28.33 28.82
C GLY A 477 -3.14 28.65 27.78
N MET A 478 -2.87 29.54 26.82
CA MET A 478 -3.82 29.97 25.78
C MET A 478 -3.68 29.06 24.53
N GLU A 479 -4.79 28.88 23.81
CA GLU A 479 -4.75 28.21 22.51
C GLU A 479 -3.96 29.04 21.49
N ILE A 480 -2.88 28.47 20.96
CA ILE A 480 -2.02 29.12 19.99
C ILE A 480 -1.86 28.24 18.75
N SER A 481 -2.18 28.82 17.60
CA SER A 481 -2.01 28.19 16.28
C SER A 481 -0.65 28.54 15.68
N VAL A 482 0.12 27.53 15.30
CA VAL A 482 1.45 27.67 14.68
C VAL A 482 1.38 27.02 13.29
N ASN A 483 1.45 27.83 12.24
CA ASN A 483 1.54 27.33 10.86
C ASN A 483 2.92 26.70 10.63
N LEU A 484 2.95 25.58 9.90
CA LEU A 484 4.19 24.99 9.41
C LEU A 484 4.59 25.72 8.13
N GLU A 485 5.74 26.41 8.11
CA GLU A 485 6.25 27.10 6.92
C GLU A 485 6.51 26.12 5.79
N GLU A 486 6.98 24.91 6.12
CA GLU A 486 7.06 23.77 5.23
C GLU A 486 6.00 22.74 5.59
N PRO A 487 4.83 22.73 4.89
CA PRO A 487 3.80 21.73 5.11
C PRO A 487 4.33 20.31 4.89
N VAL A 488 3.98 19.39 5.78
CA VAL A 488 4.54 18.03 5.81
C VAL A 488 3.50 17.01 5.35
N PRO A 489 3.76 16.22 4.27
CA PRO A 489 2.89 15.12 3.89
C PRO A 489 2.69 14.11 5.02
N VAL A 490 1.44 13.72 5.26
CA VAL A 490 1.05 12.72 6.26
C VAL A 490 0.42 11.52 5.58
N HIS A 491 0.91 10.34 5.90
CA HIS A 491 0.42 9.09 5.35
C HIS A 491 -0.02 8.14 6.45
N LEU A 492 -1.34 7.95 6.61
CA LEU A 492 -1.90 6.92 7.46
C LEU A 492 -2.00 5.64 6.63
N ILE A 493 -1.19 4.64 6.97
CA ILE A 493 -1.08 3.38 6.24
C ILE A 493 -1.49 2.21 7.13
N TYR A 494 -1.82 1.08 6.49
CA TYR A 494 -2.19 -0.14 7.17
C TYR A 494 -1.37 -1.30 6.58
N ARG A 495 -0.24 -1.63 7.21
CA ARG A 495 0.66 -2.68 6.74
C ARG A 495 0.87 -3.74 7.80
N THR A 496 0.34 -4.92 7.57
CA THR A 496 0.50 -6.08 8.47
C THR A 496 1.76 -6.89 8.19
N ALA A 497 2.39 -6.70 7.04
CA ALA A 497 3.69 -7.28 6.70
C ALA A 497 4.61 -6.20 6.15
N THR A 498 5.79 -6.05 6.76
CA THR A 498 6.83 -5.09 6.39
C THR A 498 8.20 -5.75 6.44
N VAL A 499 9.13 -5.32 5.58
CA VAL A 499 10.50 -5.82 5.59
C VAL A 499 11.45 -4.64 5.73
N PRO A 500 12.00 -4.40 6.94
CA PRO A 500 12.96 -3.34 7.18
C PRO A 500 14.25 -3.55 6.37
N THR A 501 15.07 -2.51 6.28
CA THR A 501 16.35 -2.56 5.56
C THR A 501 17.26 -3.61 6.17
N ASP A 502 17.38 -3.58 7.48
CA ASP A 502 18.21 -4.48 8.28
C ASP A 502 17.31 -5.36 9.15
N GLY A 503 17.02 -6.57 8.69
CA GLY A 503 16.25 -7.44 9.54
C GLY A 503 15.34 -8.43 8.81
N ARG A 504 14.55 -9.13 9.62
CA ARG A 504 13.58 -10.10 9.19
C ARG A 504 12.28 -9.41 8.82
N ILE A 505 11.45 -10.12 8.07
CA ILE A 505 10.08 -9.68 7.87
C ILE A 505 9.35 -9.55 9.20
N ASN A 506 8.66 -8.42 9.36
CA ASN A 506 7.82 -8.13 10.51
C ASN A 506 6.35 -8.38 10.15
N PHE A 507 5.63 -8.96 11.09
CA PHE A 507 4.18 -9.15 10.96
C PHE A 507 3.43 -8.42 12.07
N ARG A 508 2.24 -7.97 11.75
CA ARG A 508 1.30 -7.31 12.68
C ARG A 508 -0.08 -7.91 12.51
N SER A 509 -0.88 -7.85 13.55
CA SER A 509 -2.27 -8.28 13.52
C SER A 509 -3.10 -7.42 12.57
N ASP A 510 -4.04 -8.04 11.86
CA ASP A 510 -5.04 -7.37 11.03
C ASP A 510 -6.16 -6.81 11.93
N ILE A 511 -5.87 -5.69 12.63
CA ILE A 511 -6.68 -5.13 13.73
C ILE A 511 -8.11 -4.74 13.34
N TYR A 512 -8.34 -4.43 12.04
CA TYR A 512 -9.63 -4.04 11.48
C TYR A 512 -10.18 -5.05 10.45
N GLY A 513 -9.48 -6.14 10.18
CA GLY A 513 -9.87 -7.15 9.18
C GLY A 513 -9.68 -6.72 7.73
N ARG A 514 -8.97 -5.62 7.46
CA ARG A 514 -8.82 -5.07 6.10
C ARG A 514 -7.99 -5.97 5.18
N ASP A 515 -6.95 -6.61 5.69
CA ASP A 515 -6.13 -7.51 4.88
C ASP A 515 -6.88 -8.78 4.52
N GLN A 516 -7.77 -9.25 5.39
CA GLN A 516 -8.66 -10.35 5.06
C GLN A 516 -9.60 -9.99 3.90
N LEU A 517 -10.19 -8.79 3.90
CA LEU A 517 -11.03 -8.31 2.79
C LEU A 517 -10.24 -8.19 1.48
N ILE A 518 -9.03 -7.63 1.53
CA ILE A 518 -8.16 -7.51 0.36
C ILE A 518 -7.78 -8.89 -0.17
N TRP A 519 -7.43 -9.83 0.72
CA TRP A 519 -7.11 -11.19 0.30
C TRP A 519 -8.30 -11.89 -0.38
N GLN A 520 -9.50 -11.75 0.17
CA GLN A 520 -10.73 -12.26 -0.45
C GLN A 520 -10.93 -11.67 -1.85
N ALA A 521 -10.78 -10.35 -1.99
CA ALA A 521 -10.88 -9.68 -3.28
C ALA A 521 -9.78 -10.11 -4.27
N LEU A 522 -8.53 -10.30 -3.84
CA LEU A 522 -7.45 -10.83 -4.67
C LEU A 522 -7.74 -12.27 -5.13
N SER A 523 -8.24 -13.11 -4.21
CA SER A 523 -8.61 -14.50 -4.52
C SER A 523 -9.74 -14.60 -5.53
N SER A 524 -10.74 -13.73 -5.44
CA SER A 524 -11.85 -13.68 -6.42
C SER A 524 -11.37 -13.24 -7.82
N GLN A 525 -10.25 -12.51 -7.90
CA GLN A 525 -9.60 -12.18 -9.17
C GLN A 525 -8.63 -13.27 -9.66
N GLY A 526 -8.59 -14.44 -9.00
CA GLY A 526 -7.77 -15.58 -9.40
C GLY A 526 -6.35 -15.60 -8.82
N VAL A 527 -6.04 -14.75 -7.83
CA VAL A 527 -4.77 -14.86 -7.08
C VAL A 527 -4.83 -16.11 -6.20
N ALA A 528 -3.93 -17.04 -6.44
CA ALA A 528 -3.85 -18.29 -5.70
C ALA A 528 -2.48 -18.45 -5.04
N LEU A 529 -2.46 -19.10 -3.88
CA LEU A 529 -1.21 -19.52 -3.26
C LEU A 529 -0.69 -20.74 -4.04
N GLN A 530 0.44 -20.58 -4.71
CA GLN A 530 1.04 -21.70 -5.42
C GLN A 530 1.65 -22.67 -4.40
N THR A 531 1.21 -23.91 -4.45
CA THR A 531 2.01 -25.03 -3.99
C THR A 531 3.02 -25.31 -5.09
N VAL A 532 4.28 -24.95 -4.89
CA VAL A 532 5.36 -25.39 -5.77
C VAL A 532 5.39 -26.90 -5.64
N ARG A 533 4.86 -27.62 -6.61
CA ARG A 533 5.17 -29.03 -6.79
C ARG A 533 6.61 -29.05 -7.27
N GLY A 534 7.51 -29.57 -6.44
CA GLY A 534 8.89 -29.85 -6.80
C GLY A 534 9.02 -30.73 -8.02
#